data_011c9b74bb543dfe448f9345283587dc
#
_entry.id   011c9b74bb543dfe448f9345283587dc
#
_cell.length_a   1.000
_cell.length_b   1.000
_cell.length_c   1.000
_cell.angle_alpha   90.00
_cell.angle_beta   90.00
_cell.angle_gamma   90.00
#
_symmetry.space_group_name_H-M   'P 1'
#
loop_
_entity.id
_entity.type
_entity.pdbx_description
1 polymer ?
#
loop_
_entity_poly.entity_id
_entity_poly.type
_entity_poly.pdbx_seq_one_letter_code
_entity_poly.pdbx_strand_id
1 'polypeptide(L)'
;MILFCGCNYNSGLAIGKVESSTGTRIKQSHLLLNGTEVRTLSAGKEEQKMEAIIVTEEGEIDITVTDRNGEEIIFLDNAETGTYEFTAEGKIKITIKAKDHHGSFEIKRADS
;
A
#
# COMPACT_ATOMS: atom_id res chain seq x y z
N MET A 1 -21.55 7.96 3.36
CA MET A 1 -20.99 7.24 4.50
C MET A 1 -19.90 6.29 4.04
N ILE A 2 -18.80 6.30 4.74
CA ILE A 2 -17.73 5.37 4.41
C ILE A 2 -17.72 4.28 5.44
N LEU A 3 -17.86 3.06 4.97
CA LEU A 3 -17.70 1.92 5.83
C LEU A 3 -16.27 1.47 5.77
N PHE A 4 -15.58 1.64 6.87
CA PHE A 4 -14.24 1.12 6.98
C PHE A 4 -14.32 -0.30 7.47
N CYS A 5 -14.49 -1.23 6.57
CA CYS A 5 -14.77 -2.63 6.91
C CYS A 5 -13.68 -3.57 6.44
N GLY A 6 -12.50 -3.06 6.18
CA GLY A 6 -11.42 -3.89 5.70
C GLY A 6 -11.55 -4.27 4.23
N CYS A 7 -12.40 -3.58 3.52
CA CYS A 7 -12.62 -3.86 2.11
C CYS A 7 -11.52 -3.29 1.25
N ASN A 8 -11.20 -4.01 0.20
CA ASN A 8 -10.28 -3.53 -0.81
C ASN A 8 -11.06 -2.80 -1.90
N TYR A 9 -10.43 -1.86 -2.55
CA TYR A 9 -11.07 -1.03 -3.55
C TYR A 9 -10.09 -0.74 -4.68
N ASN A 10 -10.57 -0.87 -5.91
CA ASN A 10 -9.80 -0.54 -7.11
C ASN A 10 -10.62 0.38 -7.99
N SER A 11 -9.95 1.39 -8.54
CA SER A 11 -10.54 2.28 -9.53
C SER A 11 -9.45 2.59 -10.54
N GLY A 12 -9.76 2.37 -11.81
CA GLY A 12 -8.80 2.61 -12.89
C GLY A 12 -8.42 1.34 -13.61
N LEU A 13 -7.22 1.34 -14.19
CA LEU A 13 -6.75 0.28 -15.08
C LEU A 13 -5.50 -0.37 -14.52
N ALA A 14 -5.49 -1.70 -14.50
CA ALA A 14 -4.30 -2.47 -14.17
C ALA A 14 -4.05 -3.51 -15.25
N ILE A 15 -2.82 -3.57 -15.76
CA ILE A 15 -2.41 -4.53 -16.78
C ILE A 15 -1.25 -5.34 -16.23
N GLY A 16 -1.30 -6.66 -16.41
CA GLY A 16 -0.25 -7.55 -15.93
C GLY A 16 -0.14 -7.57 -14.42
N LYS A 17 -1.26 -7.44 -13.75
CA LYS A 17 -1.29 -7.36 -12.29
C LYS A 17 -1.16 -8.75 -11.67
N VAL A 18 -0.22 -8.89 -10.76
CA VAL A 18 -0.08 -10.07 -9.90
C VAL A 18 -0.11 -9.58 -8.47
N GLU A 19 -1.06 -10.08 -7.71
CA GLU A 19 -1.23 -9.67 -6.32
C GLU A 19 -1.20 -10.88 -5.40
N SER A 20 -0.49 -10.75 -4.29
CA SER A 20 -0.46 -11.75 -3.22
C SER A 20 -0.62 -10.99 -1.91
N SER A 21 -1.63 -11.34 -1.13
CA SER A 21 -1.84 -10.67 0.14
C SER A 21 -2.35 -11.63 1.20
N THR A 22 -1.96 -11.33 2.43
CA THR A 22 -2.45 -12.02 3.62
C THR A 22 -3.01 -10.95 4.55
N GLY A 23 -3.42 -11.33 5.76
CA GLY A 23 -3.89 -10.35 6.73
C GLY A 23 -2.82 -9.37 7.20
N THR A 24 -1.55 -9.70 7.00
CA THR A 24 -0.42 -8.93 7.51
C THR A 24 0.58 -8.47 6.45
N ARG A 25 0.30 -8.76 5.18
CA ARG A 25 1.23 -8.46 4.10
C ARG A 25 0.46 -8.26 2.80
N ILE A 26 0.86 -7.25 2.04
CA ILE A 26 0.33 -6.99 0.71
C ILE A 26 1.50 -6.88 -0.24
N LYS A 27 1.42 -7.58 -1.38
CA LYS A 27 2.43 -7.48 -2.42
C LYS A 27 1.72 -7.47 -3.77
N GLN A 28 2.08 -6.51 -4.62
CA GLN A 28 1.54 -6.41 -5.96
C GLN A 28 2.61 -5.98 -6.93
N SER A 29 2.62 -6.62 -8.10
CA SER A 29 3.40 -6.17 -9.23
C SER A 29 2.47 -5.97 -10.42
N HIS A 30 2.83 -5.07 -11.33
CA HIS A 30 2.00 -4.76 -12.48
C HIS A 30 2.87 -4.16 -13.60
N LEU A 31 2.44 -4.37 -14.83
CA LEU A 31 3.08 -3.74 -15.99
C LEU A 31 2.59 -2.32 -16.18
N LEU A 32 1.33 -2.07 -15.87
CA LEU A 32 0.74 -0.74 -15.94
C LEU A 32 -0.33 -0.64 -14.87
N LEU A 33 -0.28 0.44 -14.11
CA LEU A 33 -1.32 0.76 -13.13
C LEU A 33 -1.68 2.22 -13.25
N ASN A 34 -2.97 2.48 -13.43
CA ASN A 34 -3.55 3.82 -13.41
C ASN A 34 -4.76 3.81 -12.50
N GLY A 35 -4.86 4.79 -11.63
CA GLY A 35 -6.01 4.94 -10.77
C GLY A 35 -5.68 4.77 -9.30
N THR A 36 -6.69 4.42 -8.53
CA THR A 36 -6.60 4.33 -7.07
C THR A 36 -6.93 2.92 -6.60
N GLU A 37 -6.10 2.39 -5.72
CA GLU A 37 -6.37 1.14 -5.03
C GLU A 37 -6.33 1.38 -3.53
N VAL A 38 -7.22 0.71 -2.81
CA VAL A 38 -7.25 0.78 -1.35
C VAL A 38 -7.15 -0.64 -0.81
N ARG A 39 -6.26 -0.82 0.14
CA ARG A 39 -6.04 -2.12 0.79
C ARG A 39 -6.07 -1.93 2.30
N THR A 40 -6.45 -2.98 3.01
CA THR A 40 -6.45 -3.00 4.47
C THR A 40 -5.50 -4.09 4.94
N LEU A 41 -4.77 -3.79 5.98
CA LEU A 41 -3.74 -4.66 6.52
C LEU A 41 -3.75 -4.56 8.03
N SER A 42 -3.38 -5.64 8.72
CA SER A 42 -3.21 -5.62 10.17
C SER A 42 -1.73 -5.57 10.52
N ALA A 43 -1.34 -4.54 11.26
CA ALA A 43 0.03 -4.43 11.75
C ALA A 43 0.25 -5.30 12.99
N GLY A 44 -0.82 -5.65 13.70
CA GLY A 44 -0.74 -6.46 14.89
C GLY A 44 -1.32 -5.74 16.10
N LYS A 45 -1.34 -6.42 17.24
CA LYS A 45 -1.94 -5.87 18.47
C LYS A 45 -1.08 -4.80 19.11
N GLU A 46 0.21 -4.85 18.87
CA GLU A 46 1.17 -3.89 19.41
C GLU A 46 1.80 -3.11 18.28
N GLU A 47 2.42 -1.98 18.62
CA GLU A 47 3.13 -1.18 17.64
C GLU A 47 4.24 -1.99 16.99
N GLN A 48 4.26 -1.98 15.67
CA GLN A 48 5.21 -2.75 14.87
C GLN A 48 5.92 -1.83 13.89
N LYS A 49 7.18 -2.14 13.64
CA LYS A 49 7.91 -1.52 12.55
C LYS A 49 7.44 -2.17 11.25
N MET A 50 7.03 -1.34 10.30
CA MET A 50 6.53 -1.77 9.00
C MET A 50 7.47 -1.29 7.92
N GLU A 51 7.42 -1.96 6.77
CA GLU A 51 8.18 -1.59 5.58
C GLU A 51 7.27 -1.47 4.38
N ALA A 52 7.50 -0.42 3.60
CA ALA A 52 6.93 -0.29 2.28
C ALA A 52 8.07 -0.41 1.28
N ILE A 53 8.06 -1.47 0.50
CA ILE A 53 9.10 -1.74 -0.49
C ILE A 53 8.54 -1.41 -1.86
N ILE A 54 9.11 -0.41 -2.51
CA ILE A 54 8.60 0.13 -3.76
C ILE A 54 9.62 -0.12 -4.87
N VAL A 55 9.12 -0.57 -6.03
CA VAL A 55 9.90 -0.60 -7.26
C VAL A 55 9.15 0.22 -8.29
N THR A 56 9.77 1.29 -8.77
CA THR A 56 9.22 2.14 -9.81
C THR A 56 10.15 2.10 -11.01
N GLU A 57 9.71 1.45 -12.06
CA GLU A 57 10.47 1.41 -13.31
C GLU A 57 10.01 2.51 -14.25
N GLU A 58 8.71 2.82 -14.24
CA GLU A 58 8.14 3.92 -15.02
C GLU A 58 6.92 4.48 -14.28
N GLY A 59 6.60 5.74 -14.54
CA GLY A 59 5.42 6.38 -14.03
C GLY A 59 5.54 6.86 -12.60
N GLU A 60 4.40 7.08 -11.97
CA GLU A 60 4.33 7.64 -10.64
C GLU A 60 3.45 6.81 -9.74
N ILE A 61 3.81 6.71 -8.47
CA ILE A 61 2.99 6.04 -7.46
C ILE A 61 3.06 6.82 -6.15
N ASP A 62 1.88 7.09 -5.59
CA ASP A 62 1.76 7.72 -4.27
C ASP A 62 1.14 6.68 -3.34
N ILE A 63 1.68 6.58 -2.15
CA ILE A 63 1.16 5.65 -1.15
C ILE A 63 0.90 6.40 0.15
N THR A 64 -0.32 6.31 0.64
CA THR A 64 -0.73 6.90 1.90
C THR A 64 -1.12 5.77 2.84
N VAL A 65 -0.57 5.76 4.03
CA VAL A 65 -0.96 4.81 5.07
C VAL A 65 -1.65 5.59 6.18
N THR A 66 -2.88 5.18 6.50
CA THR A 66 -3.65 5.81 7.57
C THR A 66 -4.03 4.75 8.62
N ASP A 67 -4.19 5.19 9.86
CA ASP A 67 -4.65 4.31 10.91
C ASP A 67 -6.19 4.18 10.85
N ARG A 68 -6.76 3.40 11.78
CA ARG A 68 -8.20 3.17 11.78
C ARG A 68 -9.01 4.42 12.12
N ASN A 69 -8.37 5.45 12.63
CA ASN A 69 -9.01 6.72 12.93
C ASN A 69 -8.91 7.70 11.76
N GLY A 70 -8.24 7.29 10.67
CA GLY A 70 -8.08 8.13 9.50
C GLY A 70 -6.88 9.06 9.57
N GLU A 71 -6.05 8.94 10.60
CA GLU A 71 -4.86 9.76 10.72
C GLU A 71 -3.74 9.21 9.84
N GLU A 72 -3.06 10.11 9.14
CA GLU A 72 -1.97 9.72 8.26
C GLU A 72 -0.75 9.30 9.07
N ILE A 73 -0.26 8.10 8.77
CA ILE A 73 0.96 7.58 9.38
C ILE A 73 2.17 7.93 8.50
N ILE A 74 2.06 7.72 7.21
CA ILE A 74 3.11 8.06 6.26
C ILE A 74 2.49 8.38 4.90
N PHE A 75 3.09 9.30 4.18
CA PHE A 75 2.72 9.63 2.81
C PHE A 75 3.97 9.60 1.95
N LEU A 76 3.94 8.75 0.92
CA LEU A 76 5.02 8.65 -0.05
C LEU A 76 4.54 9.29 -1.34
N ASP A 77 5.08 10.46 -1.66
CA ASP A 77 4.72 11.21 -2.85
C ASP A 77 5.68 10.84 -3.98
N ASN A 78 5.11 10.32 -5.07
CA ASN A 78 5.90 9.89 -6.24
C ASN A 78 7.08 9.02 -5.79
N ALA A 79 6.74 7.90 -5.14
CA ALA A 79 7.73 7.06 -4.47
C ALA A 79 8.71 6.46 -5.46
N GLU A 80 9.99 6.65 -5.18
CA GLU A 80 11.06 6.03 -5.95
C GLU A 80 11.34 4.64 -5.43
N THR A 81 12.07 3.85 -6.20
CA THR A 81 12.50 2.53 -5.78
C THR A 81 13.27 2.62 -4.47
N GLY A 82 12.84 1.84 -3.49
CA GLY A 82 13.47 1.84 -2.18
C GLY A 82 12.58 1.20 -1.13
N THR A 83 13.10 1.17 0.09
CA THR A 83 12.38 0.66 1.25
C THR A 83 12.13 1.82 2.20
N TYR A 84 10.87 2.00 2.61
CA TYR A 84 10.44 3.08 3.47
C TYR A 84 9.87 2.48 4.74
N GLU A 85 10.34 2.94 5.88
CA GLU A 85 9.92 2.39 7.18
C GLU A 85 8.92 3.30 7.86
N PHE A 86 7.97 2.69 8.57
CA PHE A 86 7.02 3.41 9.41
C PHE A 86 6.59 2.48 10.54
N THR A 87 5.93 3.02 11.55
CA THR A 87 5.39 2.21 12.65
C THR A 87 3.88 2.30 12.62
N ALA A 88 3.23 1.19 12.98
CA ALA A 88 1.78 1.12 12.98
C ALA A 88 1.30 0.09 13.98
N GLU A 89 0.04 0.24 14.39
CA GLU A 89 -0.62 -0.68 15.32
C GLU A 89 -2.03 -0.91 14.85
N GLY A 90 -2.49 -2.16 14.93
CA GLY A 90 -3.84 -2.51 14.56
C GLY A 90 -4.08 -2.46 13.06
N LYS A 91 -5.32 -2.21 12.68
CA LYS A 91 -5.69 -2.12 11.27
C LYS A 91 -5.23 -0.81 10.66
N ILE A 92 -4.64 -0.92 9.48
CA ILE A 92 -4.22 0.25 8.72
C ILE A 92 -4.82 0.17 7.33
N LYS A 93 -5.05 1.35 6.75
CA LYS A 93 -5.54 1.47 5.39
C LYS A 93 -4.42 2.01 4.52
N ILE A 94 -4.22 1.36 3.38
CA ILE A 94 -3.19 1.75 2.43
C ILE A 94 -3.89 2.20 1.16
N THR A 95 -3.69 3.47 0.81
CA THR A 95 -4.25 4.04 -0.40
C THR A 95 -3.13 4.24 -1.41
N ILE A 96 -3.29 3.63 -2.57
CA ILE A 96 -2.29 3.68 -3.63
C ILE A 96 -2.90 4.45 -4.79
N LYS A 97 -2.24 5.52 -5.22
CA LYS A 97 -2.62 6.27 -6.41
C LYS A 97 -1.48 6.18 -7.41
N ALA A 98 -1.79 5.75 -8.61
CA ALA A 98 -0.77 5.50 -9.61
C ALA A 98 -1.13 6.16 -10.92
N LYS A 99 -0.09 6.61 -11.65
CA LYS A 99 -0.24 7.16 -12.97
C LYS A 99 0.82 6.54 -13.86
N ASP A 100 0.36 5.72 -14.81
CA ASP A 100 1.22 5.01 -15.76
C ASP A 100 2.36 4.27 -15.07
N HIS A 101 2.08 3.69 -13.90
CA HIS A 101 3.10 3.06 -13.08
C HIS A 101 3.40 1.63 -13.54
N HIS A 102 4.68 1.35 -13.71
CA HIS A 102 5.22 0.02 -13.96
C HIS A 102 6.16 -0.31 -12.82
N GLY A 103 5.89 -1.39 -12.10
CA GLY A 103 6.72 -1.79 -10.98
C GLY A 103 5.95 -2.62 -9.96
N SER A 104 6.25 -2.41 -8.70
CA SER A 104 5.64 -3.18 -7.63
C SER A 104 5.63 -2.40 -6.32
N PHE A 105 4.80 -2.88 -5.39
CA PHE A 105 4.87 -2.44 -4.02
C PHE A 105 4.60 -3.62 -3.09
N GLU A 106 5.20 -3.56 -1.93
CA GLU A 106 4.97 -4.55 -0.88
C GLU A 106 4.93 -3.82 0.45
N ILE A 107 3.88 -4.08 1.24
CA ILE A 107 3.73 -3.51 2.57
C ILE A 107 3.67 -4.69 3.55
N LYS A 108 4.55 -4.70 4.53
CA LYS A 108 4.64 -5.82 5.47
C LYS A 108 5.28 -5.37 6.77
N ARG A 109 5.24 -6.24 7.78
CA ARG A 109 6.04 -6.01 8.99
C ARG A 109 7.50 -6.19 8.66
N ALA A 110 8.36 -5.36 9.29
CA ALA A 110 9.80 -5.36 9.00
C ALA A 110 10.49 -6.68 9.36
N ASP A 111 9.90 -7.40 10.31
CA ASP A 111 10.46 -8.68 10.78
C ASP A 111 9.86 -9.91 10.10
N SER A 112 9.12 -9.70 9.02
CA SER A 112 8.48 -10.79 8.27
C SER A 112 9.32 -11.24 7.11
#